data_aae8408e9a569b145268abe4306de313
#
_entry.id   aae8408e9a569b145268abe4306de313
#
_cell.length_a   1.000
_cell.length_b   1.000
_cell.length_c   1.000
_cell.angle_alpha   90.00
_cell.angle_beta   90.00
_cell.angle_gamma   90.00
#
_symmetry.space_group_name_H-M   'P 1'
#
loop_
_entity.id
_entity.type
_entity.pdbx_description
1 polymer ?
#
loop_
_entity_poly.entity_id
_entity_poly.type
_entity_poly.pdbx_seq_one_letter_code
_entity_poly.pdbx_strand_id
1 'polypeptide(L)'
;MMTPRELFLELLKPDGQPERQLRQYEALHMCLNDPANTYLRGNRKRGTVSVDRWGTTISFPEDAPGPMPVTGDGLAVCPDVTRWRETVHAPDLAANCTEGWAACREQARAACGEEKLLAGFMGTGIFEQCHFLMGFEDTLTNLYEHPQEMHELIEYITEYRLGYVKLLIDGLQPDVIFSHDDWGTKDALFMKPEMWREFFKEPYRRFYGYIRSRGCIAIHHADSYLAPIVDDMAEIGIQVWQGVLPENDIPALQRHLKGKLVLMGGMGAAIDRADASPEEIRAYADRVLADCCPLGHFIPSITYGLPGAVYPHVDEYIDEAIDAYNARLHLPRFDVPPVPRRVLEGTAGGAAAEGTADAGEGVLAQLAAALQRGQRKKVLTLCQEALAQGLTPQEILSGGLVRGMDQLGEDFSASRVFVPEMLMAARCMQAALAELKPLMAGGSGEKLGRACIGTVRGDMHDIGKNLVKIMMEGSGIEVVDLGVDVSPEQFVETALEQNCGVIACSSLLTTTMQEMRDVVRLAEEKGIRHRVKIFVGGAPISQSFCDEIGADVYTE
;
A
#
# COMPACT_ATOMS: atom_id res chain seq x y z
N MET A 1 2.25 -38.08 -13.76
CA MET A 1 2.67 -36.86 -13.01
C MET A 1 1.89 -35.73 -13.59
N MET A 2 1.18 -34.98 -12.71
CA MET A 2 0.38 -33.83 -13.13
C MET A 2 1.26 -32.75 -13.77
N THR A 3 0.77 -32.14 -14.85
CA THR A 3 1.38 -30.94 -15.44
C THR A 3 1.21 -29.73 -14.49
N PRO A 4 2.00 -28.67 -14.65
CA PRO A 4 1.80 -27.44 -13.86
C PRO A 4 0.37 -26.91 -13.94
N ARG A 5 -0.25 -26.95 -15.12
CA ARG A 5 -1.66 -26.60 -15.35
C ARG A 5 -2.61 -27.45 -14.50
N GLU A 6 -2.43 -28.77 -14.50
CA GLU A 6 -3.26 -29.70 -13.73
C GLU A 6 -3.09 -29.49 -12.22
N LEU A 7 -1.85 -29.27 -11.74
CA LEU A 7 -1.58 -28.96 -10.34
C LEU A 7 -2.29 -27.67 -9.88
N PHE A 8 -2.25 -26.63 -10.72
CA PHE A 8 -2.93 -25.37 -10.41
C PHE A 8 -4.44 -25.57 -10.33
N LEU A 9 -5.03 -26.26 -11.29
CA LEU A 9 -6.45 -26.57 -11.29
C LEU A 9 -6.86 -27.48 -10.13
N GLU A 10 -5.98 -28.37 -9.71
CA GLU A 10 -6.20 -29.22 -8.54
C GLU A 10 -6.27 -28.39 -7.25
N LEU A 11 -5.39 -27.39 -7.08
CA LEU A 11 -5.40 -26.49 -5.93
C LEU A 11 -6.70 -25.68 -5.79
N LEU A 12 -7.42 -25.43 -6.88
CA LEU A 12 -8.69 -24.71 -6.88
C LEU A 12 -9.89 -25.56 -6.41
N LYS A 13 -9.73 -26.88 -6.31
CA LYS A 13 -10.77 -27.76 -5.82
C LYS A 13 -10.80 -27.76 -4.28
N PRO A 14 -11.95 -27.73 -3.62
CA PRO A 14 -12.01 -27.75 -2.13
C PRO A 14 -11.24 -28.90 -1.48
N ASP A 15 -11.28 -30.07 -2.09
CA ASP A 15 -10.60 -31.28 -1.61
C ASP A 15 -9.37 -31.62 -2.46
N GLY A 16 -8.81 -30.63 -3.15
CA GLY A 16 -7.70 -30.82 -4.08
C GLY A 16 -6.44 -31.34 -3.40
N GLN A 17 -5.79 -32.33 -4.02
CA GLN A 17 -4.60 -32.99 -3.52
C GLN A 17 -3.52 -32.96 -4.63
N PRO A 18 -2.82 -31.84 -4.81
CA PRO A 18 -1.73 -31.78 -5.78
C PRO A 18 -0.61 -32.74 -5.37
N GLU A 19 -0.07 -33.48 -6.32
CA GLU A 19 0.99 -34.48 -6.05
C GLU A 19 2.35 -33.86 -5.73
N ARG A 20 2.55 -32.55 -6.00
CA ARG A 20 3.71 -31.74 -5.62
C ARG A 20 3.34 -30.26 -5.50
N GLN A 21 4.22 -29.47 -4.92
CA GLN A 21 4.08 -28.01 -4.93
C GLN A 21 4.49 -27.44 -6.29
N LEU A 22 3.78 -26.40 -6.72
CA LEU A 22 4.17 -25.57 -7.84
C LEU A 22 5.37 -24.69 -7.46
N ARG A 23 6.27 -24.44 -8.39
CA ARG A 23 7.20 -23.32 -8.29
C ARG A 23 6.44 -22.05 -8.64
N GLN A 24 6.58 -21.04 -7.90
CA GLN A 24 6.09 -19.67 -8.14
C GLN A 24 5.05 -19.56 -9.29
N TYR A 25 5.41 -18.98 -10.41
CA TYR A 25 4.54 -18.79 -11.60
C TYR A 25 4.62 -19.96 -12.61
N GLU A 26 5.12 -21.13 -12.23
CA GLU A 26 5.33 -22.27 -13.13
C GLU A 26 4.11 -22.61 -14.00
N ALA A 27 2.92 -22.51 -13.42
CA ALA A 27 1.66 -22.82 -14.09
C ALA A 27 1.09 -21.68 -14.94
N LEU A 28 1.68 -20.49 -14.91
CA LEU A 28 1.13 -19.30 -15.54
C LEU A 28 2.03 -18.78 -16.67
N HIS A 29 1.41 -18.37 -17.77
CA HIS A 29 2.04 -17.55 -18.80
C HIS A 29 1.35 -16.20 -18.85
N MET A 30 2.07 -15.15 -18.41
CA MET A 30 1.53 -13.79 -18.31
C MET A 30 1.60 -13.09 -19.66
N CYS A 31 0.46 -12.71 -20.23
CA CYS A 31 0.37 -11.84 -21.39
C CYS A 31 0.29 -10.38 -20.93
N LEU A 32 1.39 -9.65 -21.07
CA LEU A 32 1.51 -8.24 -20.66
C LEU A 32 1.39 -7.26 -21.84
N ASN A 33 1.35 -7.76 -23.08
CA ASN A 33 1.44 -6.97 -24.30
C ASN A 33 0.19 -7.11 -25.16
N ASP A 34 -0.97 -7.33 -24.53
CA ASP A 34 -2.24 -7.29 -25.26
C ASP A 34 -2.52 -5.88 -25.79
N PRO A 35 -3.36 -5.74 -26.84
CA PRO A 35 -3.62 -4.45 -27.48
C PRO A 35 -4.15 -3.38 -26.52
N ALA A 36 -5.00 -3.73 -25.56
CA ALA A 36 -5.57 -2.78 -24.61
C ALA A 36 -4.52 -2.30 -23.59
N ASN A 37 -3.76 -3.23 -23.00
CA ASN A 37 -2.69 -2.88 -22.07
C ASN A 37 -1.59 -2.04 -22.74
N THR A 38 -1.22 -2.40 -23.97
CA THR A 38 -0.26 -1.62 -24.78
C THR A 38 -0.77 -0.21 -25.05
N TYR A 39 -2.04 -0.05 -25.40
CA TYR A 39 -2.66 1.26 -25.63
C TYR A 39 -2.69 2.10 -24.35
N LEU A 40 -3.11 1.52 -23.22
CA LEU A 40 -3.23 2.22 -21.94
C LEU A 40 -1.88 2.69 -21.40
N ARG A 41 -0.88 1.82 -21.43
CA ARG A 41 0.46 2.12 -20.93
C ARG A 41 1.19 3.15 -21.77
N GLY A 42 0.87 3.23 -23.06
CA GLY A 42 1.59 4.10 -23.98
C GLY A 42 3.10 3.77 -24.01
N ASN A 43 3.91 4.80 -24.06
CA ASN A 43 5.36 4.67 -24.24
C ASN A 43 6.13 4.77 -22.92
N ARG A 44 5.66 4.08 -21.86
CA ARG A 44 6.33 4.06 -20.55
C ARG A 44 7.71 3.41 -20.65
N LYS A 45 8.75 4.13 -20.28
CA LYS A 45 10.13 3.64 -20.23
C LYS A 45 10.74 4.01 -18.89
N ARG A 46 11.63 3.17 -18.37
CA ARG A 46 12.46 3.50 -17.21
C ARG A 46 13.23 4.80 -17.46
N GLY A 47 13.44 5.61 -16.42
CA GLY A 47 14.07 6.91 -16.48
C GLY A 47 13.22 8.00 -17.14
N THR A 48 11.90 7.80 -17.34
CA THR A 48 11.05 8.80 -18.02
C THR A 48 9.80 9.15 -17.21
N VAL A 49 9.31 10.37 -17.46
CA VAL A 49 7.97 10.80 -17.05
C VAL A 49 7.08 10.84 -18.30
N SER A 50 5.87 10.33 -18.19
CA SER A 50 4.91 10.25 -19.30
C SER A 50 3.49 10.49 -18.78
N VAL A 51 2.56 10.79 -19.70
CA VAL A 51 1.14 10.90 -19.36
C VAL A 51 0.42 9.69 -19.95
N ASP A 52 -0.36 8.98 -19.12
CA ASP A 52 -1.13 7.85 -19.57
C ASP A 52 -2.45 8.26 -20.27
N ARG A 53 -3.25 7.28 -20.66
CA ARG A 53 -4.51 7.55 -21.39
C ARG A 53 -5.64 8.10 -20.51
N TRP A 54 -5.50 8.04 -19.19
CA TRP A 54 -6.40 8.72 -18.26
C TRP A 54 -6.01 10.18 -18.01
N GLY A 55 -4.86 10.62 -18.53
CA GLY A 55 -4.29 11.92 -18.27
C GLY A 55 -3.39 11.97 -17.04
N THR A 56 -3.18 10.83 -16.36
CA THR A 56 -2.32 10.76 -15.18
C THR A 56 -0.86 10.88 -15.55
N THR A 57 -0.14 11.77 -14.88
CA THR A 57 1.32 11.85 -14.98
C THR A 57 1.93 10.65 -14.26
N ILE A 58 2.74 9.90 -14.99
CA ILE A 58 3.41 8.67 -14.51
C ILE A 58 4.92 8.88 -14.55
N SER A 59 5.57 8.76 -13.43
CA SER A 59 7.02 8.69 -13.30
C SER A 59 7.47 7.23 -13.26
N PHE A 60 8.50 6.87 -14.01
CA PHE A 60 9.12 5.56 -13.94
C PHE A 60 10.64 5.72 -13.77
N PRO A 61 11.12 5.96 -12.53
CA PRO A 61 12.54 6.09 -12.25
C PRO A 61 13.34 4.85 -12.69
N GLU A 62 14.65 5.02 -12.96
CA GLU A 62 15.48 3.92 -13.45
C GLU A 62 15.59 2.78 -12.44
N ASP A 63 15.63 3.11 -11.16
CA ASP A 63 15.84 2.18 -10.06
C ASP A 63 14.53 1.73 -9.39
N ALA A 64 13.36 2.25 -9.84
CA ALA A 64 12.07 1.87 -9.27
C ALA A 64 11.60 0.49 -9.78
N PRO A 65 10.94 -0.33 -8.95
CA PRO A 65 10.39 -1.62 -9.36
C PRO A 65 9.25 -1.46 -10.38
N GLY A 66 8.53 -0.32 -10.35
CA GLY A 66 7.40 -0.03 -11.23
C GLY A 66 7.17 1.47 -11.45
N PRO A 67 6.30 1.82 -12.39
CA PRO A 67 5.87 3.19 -12.62
C PRO A 67 4.87 3.63 -11.54
N MET A 68 4.94 4.92 -11.14
CA MET A 68 4.12 5.50 -10.08
C MET A 68 3.40 6.77 -10.57
N PRO A 69 2.16 7.04 -10.10
CA PRO A 69 1.47 8.28 -10.40
C PRO A 69 2.12 9.47 -9.69
N VAL A 70 2.12 10.62 -10.35
CA VAL A 70 2.52 11.91 -9.77
C VAL A 70 1.30 12.82 -9.79
N THR A 71 0.75 13.11 -8.63
CA THR A 71 -0.50 13.87 -8.47
C THR A 71 -0.33 15.19 -7.73
N GLY A 72 0.85 15.44 -7.14
CA GLY A 72 1.20 16.71 -6.49
C GLY A 72 1.33 17.87 -7.46
N ASP A 73 1.51 19.10 -6.93
CA ASP A 73 1.81 20.33 -7.69
C ASP A 73 0.82 20.67 -8.83
N GLY A 74 -0.45 20.31 -8.66
CA GLY A 74 -1.49 20.57 -9.65
C GLY A 74 -1.52 19.58 -10.82
N LEU A 75 -0.86 18.44 -10.70
CA LEU A 75 -0.83 17.37 -11.73
C LEU A 75 -1.98 16.37 -11.61
N ALA A 76 -2.78 16.44 -10.52
CA ALA A 76 -3.95 15.60 -10.36
C ALA A 76 -4.97 15.81 -11.49
N VAL A 77 -5.45 14.72 -12.09
CA VAL A 77 -6.51 14.77 -13.12
C VAL A 77 -7.84 15.20 -12.52
N CYS A 78 -8.09 14.81 -11.28
CA CYS A 78 -9.30 15.11 -10.50
C CYS A 78 -8.92 15.89 -9.23
N PRO A 79 -8.62 17.19 -9.31
CA PRO A 79 -8.25 17.97 -8.14
C PRO A 79 -9.44 18.32 -7.22
N ASP A 80 -10.67 18.12 -7.70
CA ASP A 80 -11.92 18.36 -6.98
C ASP A 80 -12.93 17.28 -7.38
N VAL A 81 -13.17 16.33 -6.48
CA VAL A 81 -14.06 15.20 -6.75
C VAL A 81 -15.51 15.62 -6.99
N THR A 82 -15.96 16.77 -6.47
CA THR A 82 -17.32 17.30 -6.72
C THR A 82 -17.55 17.66 -8.18
N ARG A 83 -16.46 17.82 -8.93
CA ARG A 83 -16.44 18.17 -10.36
C ARG A 83 -15.81 17.09 -11.22
N TRP A 84 -15.67 15.87 -10.72
CA TRP A 84 -14.95 14.79 -11.40
C TRP A 84 -15.41 14.55 -12.86
N ARG A 85 -16.70 14.74 -13.16
CA ARG A 85 -17.24 14.56 -14.52
C ARG A 85 -16.69 15.54 -15.56
N GLU A 86 -16.14 16.67 -15.12
CA GLU A 86 -15.56 17.68 -16.01
C GLU A 86 -14.11 17.31 -16.41
N THR A 87 -13.42 16.54 -15.58
CA THR A 87 -11.97 16.29 -15.71
C THR A 87 -11.63 14.83 -15.97
N VAL A 88 -12.41 13.89 -15.46
CA VAL A 88 -12.13 12.45 -15.58
C VAL A 88 -12.82 11.87 -16.81
N HIS A 89 -12.01 11.38 -17.74
CA HIS A 89 -12.48 10.76 -18.98
C HIS A 89 -11.77 9.43 -19.20
N ALA A 90 -12.53 8.33 -19.13
CA ALA A 90 -11.99 7.00 -19.38
C ALA A 90 -11.56 6.85 -20.86
N PRO A 91 -10.43 6.18 -21.13
CA PRO A 91 -9.99 5.87 -22.49
C PRO A 91 -11.02 4.98 -23.22
N ASP A 92 -11.35 5.31 -24.46
CA ASP A 92 -12.25 4.47 -25.27
C ASP A 92 -11.47 3.28 -25.86
N LEU A 93 -11.45 2.16 -25.13
CA LEU A 93 -10.80 0.93 -25.56
C LEU A 93 -11.52 0.26 -26.72
N ALA A 94 -12.84 0.36 -26.77
CA ALA A 94 -13.63 -0.25 -27.84
C ALA A 94 -13.34 0.38 -29.21
N ALA A 95 -13.12 1.69 -29.25
CA ALA A 95 -12.74 2.40 -30.47
C ALA A 95 -11.25 2.24 -30.85
N ASN A 96 -10.36 2.15 -29.84
CA ASN A 96 -8.91 2.24 -30.08
C ASN A 96 -8.17 0.90 -30.05
N CYS A 97 -8.82 -0.19 -29.60
CA CYS A 97 -8.20 -1.52 -29.47
C CYS A 97 -8.95 -2.57 -30.28
N THR A 98 -9.28 -2.25 -31.55
CA THR A 98 -10.06 -3.14 -32.44
C THR A 98 -9.19 -4.18 -33.15
N GLU A 99 -7.91 -3.96 -33.27
CA GLU A 99 -6.98 -4.79 -34.05
C GLU A 99 -5.91 -5.45 -33.17
N GLY A 100 -5.20 -6.41 -33.75
CA GLY A 100 -4.05 -7.07 -33.08
C GLY A 100 -4.40 -8.24 -32.16
N TRP A 101 -5.65 -8.41 -31.75
CA TRP A 101 -6.05 -9.46 -30.79
C TRP A 101 -5.78 -10.89 -31.27
N ALA A 102 -6.06 -11.17 -32.55
CA ALA A 102 -5.86 -12.52 -33.09
C ALA A 102 -4.35 -12.90 -33.08
N ALA A 103 -3.51 -12.00 -33.52
CA ALA A 103 -2.05 -12.19 -33.53
C ALA A 103 -1.49 -12.31 -32.11
N CYS A 104 -1.94 -11.44 -31.19
CA CYS A 104 -1.55 -11.48 -29.78
C CYS A 104 -1.93 -12.83 -29.14
N ARG A 105 -3.18 -13.27 -29.33
CA ARG A 105 -3.67 -14.55 -28.83
C ARG A 105 -2.86 -15.74 -29.38
N GLU A 106 -2.60 -15.79 -30.68
CA GLU A 106 -1.82 -16.85 -31.31
C GLU A 106 -0.41 -16.91 -30.72
N GLN A 107 0.27 -15.76 -30.61
CA GLN A 107 1.59 -15.67 -30.03
C GLN A 107 1.60 -16.08 -28.55
N ALA A 108 0.64 -15.57 -27.76
CA ALA A 108 0.55 -15.88 -26.33
C ALA A 108 0.24 -17.37 -26.09
N ARG A 109 -0.66 -17.98 -26.87
CA ARG A 109 -0.95 -19.42 -26.79
C ARG A 109 0.23 -20.27 -27.21
N ALA A 110 0.95 -19.90 -28.26
CA ALA A 110 2.17 -20.60 -28.68
C ALA A 110 3.25 -20.57 -27.58
N ALA A 111 3.45 -19.43 -26.93
CA ALA A 111 4.40 -19.30 -25.82
C ALA A 111 3.93 -19.98 -24.53
N CYS A 112 2.62 -20.00 -24.27
CA CYS A 112 2.01 -20.66 -23.12
C CYS A 112 2.18 -22.18 -23.18
N GLY A 113 2.01 -22.79 -24.36
CA GLY A 113 1.96 -24.23 -24.52
C GLY A 113 0.73 -24.87 -23.88
N GLU A 114 0.76 -26.21 -23.72
CA GLU A 114 -0.35 -26.97 -23.13
C GLU A 114 -0.25 -27.13 -21.62
N GLU A 115 0.96 -27.00 -21.07
CA GLU A 115 1.25 -27.25 -19.65
C GLU A 115 1.00 -26.06 -18.74
N LYS A 116 0.69 -24.88 -19.29
CA LYS A 116 0.42 -23.64 -18.53
C LYS A 116 -0.97 -23.10 -18.78
N LEU A 117 -1.37 -22.17 -17.96
CA LEU A 117 -2.57 -21.35 -18.08
C LEU A 117 -2.18 -20.00 -18.66
N LEU A 118 -2.87 -19.56 -19.72
CA LEU A 118 -2.68 -18.21 -20.27
C LEU A 118 -3.38 -17.20 -19.37
N ALA A 119 -2.62 -16.27 -18.81
CA ALA A 119 -3.12 -15.21 -17.95
C ALA A 119 -3.11 -13.85 -18.68
N GLY A 120 -4.27 -13.22 -18.76
CA GLY A 120 -4.40 -11.82 -19.16
C GLY A 120 -4.20 -10.92 -17.94
N PHE A 121 -3.31 -9.93 -18.06
CA PHE A 121 -2.97 -9.02 -16.97
C PHE A 121 -3.79 -7.72 -17.04
N MET A 122 -4.34 -7.31 -15.90
CA MET A 122 -5.03 -6.03 -15.72
C MET A 122 -4.41 -5.28 -14.54
N GLY A 123 -3.53 -4.34 -14.85
CA GLY A 123 -3.00 -3.40 -13.84
C GLY A 123 -4.02 -2.34 -13.44
N THR A 124 -3.69 -1.55 -12.43
CA THR A 124 -4.47 -0.44 -11.86
C THR A 124 -5.92 -0.82 -11.56
N GLY A 125 -6.17 -1.25 -10.35
CA GLY A 125 -7.50 -1.65 -9.89
C GLY A 125 -8.50 -0.50 -9.77
N ILE A 126 -9.62 -0.72 -9.08
CA ILE A 126 -10.65 0.31 -8.91
C ILE A 126 -10.16 1.34 -7.89
N PHE A 127 -9.61 0.89 -6.77
CA PHE A 127 -9.08 1.78 -5.74
C PHE A 127 -7.84 2.54 -6.24
N GLU A 128 -6.88 1.82 -6.83
CA GLU A 128 -5.68 2.45 -7.39
C GLU A 128 -6.02 3.48 -8.47
N GLN A 129 -7.03 3.22 -9.32
CA GLN A 129 -7.44 4.20 -10.32
C GLN A 129 -7.96 5.49 -9.69
N CYS A 130 -8.65 5.42 -8.54
CA CYS A 130 -9.07 6.63 -7.83
C CYS A 130 -7.85 7.45 -7.40
N HIS A 131 -6.86 6.83 -6.75
CA HIS A 131 -5.71 7.59 -6.29
C HIS A 131 -4.73 7.98 -7.43
N PHE A 132 -4.75 7.29 -8.56
CA PHE A 132 -4.04 7.73 -9.76
C PHE A 132 -4.63 9.02 -10.34
N LEU A 133 -5.93 9.23 -10.18
CA LEU A 133 -6.63 10.41 -10.69
C LEU A 133 -6.53 11.61 -9.76
N MET A 134 -6.60 11.42 -8.44
CA MET A 134 -6.71 12.52 -7.47
C MET A 134 -5.62 12.56 -6.39
N GLY A 135 -4.78 11.54 -6.30
CA GLY A 135 -3.82 11.37 -5.22
C GLY A 135 -4.35 10.47 -4.10
N PHE A 136 -3.43 9.88 -3.35
CA PHE A 136 -3.76 8.89 -2.32
C PHE A 136 -4.53 9.53 -1.15
N GLU A 137 -4.03 10.65 -0.63
CA GLU A 137 -4.65 11.35 0.49
C GLU A 137 -6.06 11.85 0.16
N ASP A 138 -6.22 12.46 -1.03
CA ASP A 138 -7.52 12.96 -1.48
C ASP A 138 -8.51 11.82 -1.73
N THR A 139 -8.05 10.67 -2.25
CA THR A 139 -8.91 9.49 -2.40
C THR A 139 -9.47 9.07 -1.04
N LEU A 140 -8.61 8.89 -0.04
CA LEU A 140 -9.03 8.41 1.27
C LEU A 140 -9.91 9.41 2.03
N THR A 141 -9.60 10.70 1.95
CA THR A 141 -10.40 11.73 2.62
C THR A 141 -11.75 11.97 1.95
N ASN A 142 -11.81 11.88 0.62
CA ASN A 142 -13.06 12.04 -0.14
C ASN A 142 -14.07 10.89 0.11
N LEU A 143 -13.63 9.70 0.52
CA LEU A 143 -14.56 8.66 0.99
C LEU A 143 -15.41 9.14 2.19
N TYR A 144 -14.89 10.08 3.00
CA TYR A 144 -15.60 10.67 4.14
C TYR A 144 -16.28 12.00 3.79
N GLU A 145 -15.58 12.89 3.08
CA GLU A 145 -16.03 14.25 2.81
C GLU A 145 -17.06 14.33 1.69
N HIS A 146 -16.92 13.45 0.67
CA HIS A 146 -17.70 13.43 -0.56
C HIS A 146 -18.13 12.01 -0.95
N PRO A 147 -18.80 11.25 -0.04
CA PRO A 147 -19.09 9.84 -0.27
C PRO A 147 -19.96 9.60 -1.50
N GLN A 148 -20.90 10.49 -1.81
CA GLN A 148 -21.76 10.33 -2.96
C GLN A 148 -20.97 10.44 -4.28
N GLU A 149 -20.14 11.46 -4.40
CA GLU A 149 -19.29 11.68 -5.58
C GLU A 149 -18.28 10.56 -5.76
N MET A 150 -17.74 10.04 -4.65
CA MET A 150 -16.85 8.87 -4.67
C MET A 150 -17.58 7.61 -5.14
N HIS A 151 -18.81 7.34 -4.66
CA HIS A 151 -19.62 6.23 -5.20
C HIS A 151 -19.85 6.35 -6.71
N GLU A 152 -20.16 7.54 -7.19
CA GLU A 152 -20.40 7.79 -8.62
C GLU A 152 -19.12 7.64 -9.47
N LEU A 153 -17.97 8.10 -8.97
CA LEU A 153 -16.68 7.93 -9.64
C LEU A 153 -16.24 6.45 -9.64
N ILE A 154 -16.38 5.76 -8.51
CA ILE A 154 -16.07 4.33 -8.38
C ILE A 154 -16.95 3.51 -9.32
N GLU A 155 -18.24 3.83 -9.43
CA GLU A 155 -19.14 3.18 -10.40
C GLU A 155 -18.70 3.42 -11.84
N TYR A 156 -18.32 4.65 -12.19
CA TYR A 156 -17.78 4.98 -13.51
C TYR A 156 -16.52 4.19 -13.86
N ILE A 157 -15.59 4.07 -12.91
CA ILE A 157 -14.36 3.27 -13.07
C ILE A 157 -14.72 1.78 -13.18
N THR A 158 -15.71 1.31 -12.42
CA THR A 158 -16.17 -0.08 -12.44
C THR A 158 -16.73 -0.46 -13.81
N GLU A 159 -17.59 0.38 -14.39
CA GLU A 159 -18.13 0.16 -15.74
C GLU A 159 -17.01 0.12 -16.80
N TYR A 160 -16.05 1.03 -16.70
CA TYR A 160 -14.88 0.99 -17.57
C TYR A 160 -14.10 -0.32 -17.43
N ARG A 161 -13.85 -0.78 -16.19
CA ARG A 161 -13.14 -2.03 -15.92
C ARG A 161 -13.87 -3.26 -16.43
N LEU A 162 -15.21 -3.26 -16.33
CA LEU A 162 -16.07 -4.30 -16.91
C LEU A 162 -15.96 -4.32 -18.44
N GLY A 163 -15.97 -3.17 -19.07
CA GLY A 163 -15.74 -3.04 -20.52
C GLY A 163 -14.35 -3.53 -20.92
N TYR A 164 -13.33 -3.18 -20.16
CA TYR A 164 -11.95 -3.62 -20.41
C TYR A 164 -11.79 -5.13 -20.26
N VAL A 165 -12.23 -5.72 -19.16
CA VAL A 165 -12.10 -7.18 -18.97
C VAL A 165 -12.91 -7.96 -20.00
N LYS A 166 -14.04 -7.43 -20.44
CA LYS A 166 -14.82 -8.02 -21.54
C LYS A 166 -13.98 -8.06 -22.83
N LEU A 167 -13.39 -6.93 -23.20
CA LEU A 167 -12.56 -6.83 -24.39
C LEU A 167 -11.34 -7.77 -24.32
N LEU A 168 -10.69 -7.83 -23.16
CA LEU A 168 -9.55 -8.72 -22.92
C LEU A 168 -9.94 -10.20 -23.04
N ILE A 169 -11.05 -10.62 -22.43
CA ILE A 169 -11.53 -12.00 -22.49
C ILE A 169 -11.94 -12.37 -23.93
N ASP A 170 -12.69 -11.50 -24.61
CA ASP A 170 -13.15 -11.75 -25.98
C ASP A 170 -11.96 -11.81 -26.97
N GLY A 171 -10.96 -10.95 -26.79
CA GLY A 171 -9.81 -10.84 -27.68
C GLY A 171 -8.72 -11.87 -27.43
N LEU A 172 -8.24 -11.97 -26.20
CA LEU A 172 -7.12 -12.85 -25.82
C LEU A 172 -7.56 -14.29 -25.54
N GLN A 173 -8.81 -14.50 -25.08
CA GLN A 173 -9.35 -15.78 -24.64
C GLN A 173 -8.43 -16.46 -23.57
N PRO A 174 -8.14 -15.79 -22.47
CA PRO A 174 -7.26 -16.31 -21.44
C PRO A 174 -7.94 -17.37 -20.59
N ASP A 175 -7.15 -18.22 -19.91
CA ASP A 175 -7.63 -19.12 -18.86
C ASP A 175 -7.80 -18.38 -17.52
N VAL A 176 -7.01 -17.34 -17.32
CA VAL A 176 -6.88 -16.58 -16.07
C VAL A 176 -6.96 -15.09 -16.35
N ILE A 177 -7.64 -14.34 -15.48
CA ILE A 177 -7.47 -12.89 -15.37
C ILE A 177 -6.70 -12.62 -14.08
N PHE A 178 -5.53 -11.98 -14.22
CA PHE A 178 -4.68 -11.52 -13.14
C PHE A 178 -4.88 -10.01 -12.97
N SER A 179 -5.59 -9.61 -11.92
CA SER A 179 -5.93 -8.22 -11.63
C SER A 179 -5.10 -7.72 -10.45
N HIS A 180 -4.62 -6.49 -10.53
CA HIS A 180 -3.82 -5.83 -9.51
C HIS A 180 -4.61 -4.69 -8.87
N ASP A 181 -4.63 -4.64 -7.53
CA ASP A 181 -5.09 -3.49 -6.74
C ASP A 181 -4.71 -3.67 -5.27
N ASP A 182 -3.91 -2.77 -4.72
CA ASP A 182 -3.51 -2.82 -3.32
C ASP A 182 -4.52 -2.09 -2.43
N TRP A 183 -4.90 -2.74 -1.32
CA TRP A 183 -5.91 -2.21 -0.38
C TRP A 183 -5.33 -1.95 1.02
N GLY A 184 -4.05 -2.09 1.18
CA GLY A 184 -3.36 -1.90 2.45
C GLY A 184 -1.85 -1.74 2.32
N THR A 185 -1.22 -1.46 3.45
CA THR A 185 0.21 -1.58 3.64
C THR A 185 0.57 -3.03 4.02
N LYS A 186 1.84 -3.29 4.32
CA LYS A 186 2.27 -4.60 4.83
C LYS A 186 1.66 -4.96 6.20
N ASP A 187 1.22 -3.98 6.98
CA ASP A 187 0.79 -4.16 8.37
C ASP A 187 -0.70 -3.84 8.60
N ALA A 188 -1.35 -3.08 7.73
CA ALA A 188 -2.74 -2.64 7.91
C ALA A 188 -3.45 -2.37 6.57
N LEU A 189 -4.78 -2.46 6.57
CA LEU A 189 -5.62 -1.91 5.51
C LEU A 189 -5.44 -0.39 5.41
N PHE A 190 -5.59 0.19 4.21
CA PHE A 190 -5.62 1.65 4.05
C PHE A 190 -6.83 2.29 4.72
N MET A 191 -7.94 1.58 4.81
CA MET A 191 -9.21 2.05 5.37
C MET A 191 -9.87 0.96 6.22
N LYS A 192 -10.85 1.33 7.03
CA LYS A 192 -11.63 0.36 7.81
C LYS A 192 -12.30 -0.69 6.92
N PRO A 193 -12.40 -1.96 7.36
CA PRO A 193 -13.10 -3.00 6.61
C PRO A 193 -14.52 -2.62 6.19
N GLU A 194 -15.26 -1.89 7.05
CA GLU A 194 -16.62 -1.43 6.77
C GLU A 194 -16.65 -0.46 5.60
N MET A 195 -15.67 0.46 5.53
CA MET A 195 -15.53 1.42 4.44
C MET A 195 -15.15 0.72 3.13
N TRP A 196 -14.21 -0.23 3.19
CA TRP A 196 -13.89 -1.04 2.02
C TRP A 196 -15.14 -1.80 1.51
N ARG A 197 -15.96 -2.38 2.42
CA ARG A 197 -17.21 -3.05 2.06
C ARG A 197 -18.23 -2.12 1.44
N GLU A 198 -18.35 -0.90 1.96
CA GLU A 198 -19.29 0.11 1.46
C GLU A 198 -18.95 0.55 0.03
N PHE A 199 -17.69 0.90 -0.24
CA PHE A 199 -17.29 1.51 -1.51
C PHE A 199 -16.84 0.50 -2.56
N PHE A 200 -16.19 -0.59 -2.18
CA PHE A 200 -15.46 -1.45 -3.11
C PHE A 200 -15.99 -2.88 -3.23
N LYS A 201 -16.65 -3.43 -2.21
CA LYS A 201 -17.09 -4.83 -2.22
C LYS A 201 -18.01 -5.15 -3.40
N GLU A 202 -19.06 -4.35 -3.64
CA GLU A 202 -20.00 -4.60 -4.75
C GLU A 202 -19.38 -4.35 -6.13
N PRO A 203 -18.63 -3.26 -6.38
CA PRO A 203 -17.82 -3.09 -7.57
C PRO A 203 -16.95 -4.31 -7.90
N TYR A 204 -16.20 -4.84 -6.94
CA TYR A 204 -15.38 -6.02 -7.17
C TYR A 204 -16.18 -7.30 -7.32
N ARG A 205 -17.31 -7.47 -6.63
CA ARG A 205 -18.20 -8.61 -6.85
C ARG A 205 -18.69 -8.68 -8.30
N ARG A 206 -19.05 -7.56 -8.88
CA ARG A 206 -19.45 -7.47 -10.30
C ARG A 206 -18.28 -7.81 -11.21
N PHE A 207 -17.10 -7.27 -10.94
CA PHE A 207 -15.90 -7.49 -11.73
C PHE A 207 -15.46 -8.96 -11.72
N TYR A 208 -15.23 -9.54 -10.54
CA TYR A 208 -14.81 -10.95 -10.43
C TYR A 208 -15.93 -11.92 -10.79
N GLY A 209 -17.18 -11.57 -10.49
CA GLY A 209 -18.35 -12.33 -10.92
C GLY A 209 -18.44 -12.44 -12.44
N TYR A 210 -18.16 -11.35 -13.16
CA TYR A 210 -18.10 -11.36 -14.62
C TYR A 210 -16.99 -12.28 -15.14
N ILE A 211 -15.76 -12.17 -14.61
CA ILE A 211 -14.61 -13.02 -14.98
C ILE A 211 -15.00 -14.50 -14.84
N ARG A 212 -15.55 -14.89 -13.71
CA ARG A 212 -15.97 -16.26 -13.43
C ARG A 212 -17.11 -16.72 -14.31
N SER A 213 -18.07 -15.85 -14.62
CA SER A 213 -19.20 -16.18 -15.52
C SER A 213 -18.71 -16.51 -16.95
N ARG A 214 -17.53 -16.01 -17.32
CA ARG A 214 -16.87 -16.30 -18.60
C ARG A 214 -15.99 -17.54 -18.57
N GLY A 215 -15.93 -18.25 -17.44
CA GLY A 215 -15.12 -19.46 -17.25
C GLY A 215 -13.63 -19.20 -17.00
N CYS A 216 -13.23 -17.95 -16.77
CA CYS A 216 -11.87 -17.60 -16.42
C CYS A 216 -11.65 -17.72 -14.90
N ILE A 217 -10.43 -18.07 -14.52
CA ILE A 217 -9.98 -18.06 -13.12
C ILE A 217 -9.65 -16.62 -12.74
N ALA A 218 -10.14 -16.18 -11.57
CA ALA A 218 -9.88 -14.86 -11.03
C ALA A 218 -8.72 -14.88 -10.04
N ILE A 219 -7.60 -14.25 -10.41
CA ILE A 219 -6.47 -13.98 -9.52
C ILE A 219 -6.48 -12.49 -9.17
N HIS A 220 -6.37 -12.18 -7.89
CA HIS A 220 -6.16 -10.84 -7.37
C HIS A 220 -4.76 -10.72 -6.80
N HIS A 221 -4.01 -9.74 -7.27
CA HIS A 221 -2.74 -9.36 -6.67
C HIS A 221 -2.95 -8.21 -5.69
N ALA A 222 -2.44 -8.42 -4.49
CA ALA A 222 -2.19 -7.38 -3.50
C ALA A 222 -1.10 -7.88 -2.54
N ASP A 223 0.00 -7.15 -2.44
CA ASP A 223 1.07 -7.41 -1.49
C ASP A 223 0.87 -6.61 -0.19
N SER A 224 -0.30 -6.83 0.40
CA SER A 224 -0.84 -6.04 1.50
C SER A 224 -1.32 -6.93 2.66
N TYR A 225 -1.52 -6.31 3.83
CA TYR A 225 -2.19 -6.93 4.95
C TYR A 225 -3.72 -6.87 4.76
N LEU A 226 -4.32 -7.99 4.33
CA LEU A 226 -5.74 -8.08 3.99
C LEU A 226 -6.52 -9.10 4.86
N ALA A 227 -5.92 -9.65 5.89
CA ALA A 227 -6.55 -10.63 6.77
C ALA A 227 -7.96 -10.23 7.25
N PRO A 228 -8.25 -8.93 7.59
CA PRO A 228 -9.59 -8.52 8.05
C PRO A 228 -10.70 -8.62 7.00
N ILE A 229 -10.37 -8.69 5.70
CA ILE A 229 -11.33 -8.75 4.59
C ILE A 229 -11.20 -10.04 3.76
N VAL A 230 -10.46 -11.04 4.24
CA VAL A 230 -10.19 -12.25 3.47
C VAL A 230 -11.44 -13.06 3.13
N ASP A 231 -12.45 -13.08 4.01
CA ASP A 231 -13.74 -13.70 3.71
C ASP A 231 -14.50 -12.95 2.62
N ASP A 232 -14.42 -11.61 2.64
CA ASP A 232 -14.99 -10.76 1.58
C ASP A 232 -14.33 -11.04 0.22
N MET A 233 -12.99 -11.23 0.20
CA MET A 233 -12.25 -11.59 -1.02
C MET A 233 -12.76 -12.90 -1.64
N ALA A 234 -12.97 -13.92 -0.82
CA ALA A 234 -13.55 -15.20 -1.28
C ALA A 234 -14.99 -15.02 -1.77
N GLU A 235 -15.81 -14.24 -1.05
CA GLU A 235 -17.22 -14.00 -1.36
C GLU A 235 -17.43 -13.25 -2.69
N ILE A 236 -16.58 -12.25 -3.00
CA ILE A 236 -16.66 -11.50 -4.25
C ILE A 236 -16.18 -12.29 -5.47
N GLY A 237 -15.62 -13.49 -5.28
CA GLY A 237 -15.29 -14.42 -6.34
C GLY A 237 -13.82 -14.52 -6.71
N ILE A 238 -12.91 -13.96 -5.93
CA ILE A 238 -11.47 -14.19 -6.06
C ILE A 238 -11.18 -15.65 -5.74
N GLN A 239 -10.44 -16.34 -6.61
CA GLN A 239 -10.07 -17.74 -6.44
C GLN A 239 -8.63 -17.91 -5.97
N VAL A 240 -7.76 -16.97 -6.33
CA VAL A 240 -6.36 -16.95 -5.89
C VAL A 240 -6.02 -15.53 -5.45
N TRP A 241 -5.49 -15.40 -4.25
CA TRP A 241 -4.85 -14.17 -3.79
C TRP A 241 -3.34 -14.31 -3.95
N GLN A 242 -2.77 -13.63 -4.93
CA GLN A 242 -1.33 -13.55 -5.15
C GLN A 242 -0.78 -12.30 -4.43
N GLY A 243 0.40 -12.44 -3.84
CA GLY A 243 1.05 -11.40 -3.06
C GLY A 243 0.84 -11.53 -1.55
N VAL A 244 0.22 -12.64 -1.08
CA VAL A 244 -0.05 -12.78 0.35
C VAL A 244 1.24 -12.71 1.17
N LEU A 245 1.32 -11.66 2.01
CA LEU A 245 2.46 -11.40 2.88
C LEU A 245 2.48 -12.33 4.11
N PRO A 246 3.67 -12.69 4.64
CA PRO A 246 3.79 -13.45 5.89
C PRO A 246 3.07 -12.81 7.09
N GLU A 247 2.98 -11.48 7.12
CA GLU A 247 2.32 -10.68 8.15
C GLU A 247 0.82 -11.00 8.28
N ASN A 248 0.20 -11.59 7.25
CA ASN A 248 -1.19 -12.05 7.29
C ASN A 248 -1.39 -13.36 8.08
N ASP A 249 -0.38 -13.96 8.69
CA ASP A 249 -0.42 -15.31 9.29
C ASP A 249 -1.03 -16.35 8.34
N ILE A 250 -0.31 -16.61 7.23
CA ILE A 250 -0.77 -17.50 6.15
C ILE A 250 -1.30 -18.84 6.68
N PRO A 251 -0.64 -19.54 7.64
CA PRO A 251 -1.17 -20.77 8.20
C PRO A 251 -2.51 -20.60 8.93
N ALA A 252 -2.76 -19.46 9.60
CA ALA A 252 -4.05 -19.18 10.21
C ALA A 252 -5.13 -18.94 9.15
N LEU A 253 -4.81 -18.16 8.10
CA LEU A 253 -5.72 -17.95 6.97
C LEU A 253 -6.09 -19.27 6.27
N GLN A 254 -5.14 -20.17 6.02
CA GLN A 254 -5.42 -21.48 5.40
C GLN A 254 -6.40 -22.32 6.23
N ARG A 255 -6.20 -22.35 7.56
CA ARG A 255 -7.12 -23.06 8.48
C ARG A 255 -8.51 -22.43 8.51
N HIS A 256 -8.58 -21.11 8.40
CA HIS A 256 -9.84 -20.35 8.38
C HIS A 256 -10.58 -20.57 7.05
N LEU A 257 -9.90 -20.37 5.93
CA LEU A 257 -10.48 -20.40 4.58
C LEU A 257 -10.89 -21.80 4.12
N LYS A 258 -10.19 -22.85 4.56
CA LYS A 258 -10.47 -24.25 4.20
C LYS A 258 -10.65 -24.48 2.70
N GLY A 259 -9.74 -23.91 1.91
CA GLY A 259 -9.73 -24.06 0.45
C GLY A 259 -10.71 -23.15 -0.32
N LYS A 260 -11.43 -22.22 0.33
CA LYS A 260 -12.28 -21.26 -0.39
C LYS A 260 -11.48 -20.27 -1.24
N LEU A 261 -10.23 -20.03 -0.90
CA LEU A 261 -9.29 -19.13 -1.56
C LEU A 261 -7.91 -19.79 -1.54
N VAL A 262 -7.25 -19.85 -2.68
CA VAL A 262 -5.85 -20.27 -2.77
C VAL A 262 -4.95 -19.08 -2.45
N LEU A 263 -3.98 -19.28 -1.58
CA LEU A 263 -3.01 -18.26 -1.21
C LEU A 263 -1.72 -18.47 -2.00
N MET A 264 -1.24 -17.45 -2.70
CA MET A 264 -0.01 -17.48 -3.49
C MET A 264 0.92 -16.37 -3.01
N GLY A 265 2.07 -16.73 -2.41
CA GLY A 265 2.97 -15.76 -1.83
C GLY A 265 3.89 -16.35 -0.76
N GLY A 266 4.06 -15.62 0.35
CA GLY A 266 4.84 -16.03 1.51
C GLY A 266 6.34 -15.74 1.43
N MET A 267 6.88 -15.52 0.22
CA MET A 267 8.29 -15.15 0.02
C MET A 267 8.41 -13.62 0.02
N GLY A 268 8.53 -13.04 1.21
CA GLY A 268 8.53 -11.59 1.41
C GLY A 268 9.83 -10.91 0.95
N ALA A 269 9.79 -9.57 0.86
CA ALA A 269 10.88 -8.74 0.34
C ALA A 269 12.20 -8.82 1.15
N ALA A 270 12.18 -9.34 2.36
CA ALA A 270 13.37 -9.43 3.22
C ALA A 270 14.55 -10.21 2.61
N ILE A 271 14.28 -11.13 1.69
CA ILE A 271 15.29 -11.94 1.00
C ILE A 271 15.67 -11.40 -0.39
N ASP A 272 14.95 -10.39 -0.89
CA ASP A 272 15.23 -9.79 -2.20
C ASP A 272 16.24 -8.66 -2.08
N ARG A 273 17.48 -9.05 -1.85
CA ARG A 273 18.63 -8.14 -1.75
C ARG A 273 19.79 -8.66 -2.58
N ALA A 274 20.58 -7.75 -3.13
CA ALA A 274 21.76 -8.09 -3.92
C ALA A 274 22.81 -8.90 -3.13
N ASP A 275 22.84 -8.73 -1.79
CA ASP A 275 23.78 -9.37 -0.87
C ASP A 275 23.18 -10.58 -0.12
N ALA A 276 21.91 -10.93 -0.36
CA ALA A 276 21.29 -12.09 0.27
C ALA A 276 22.02 -13.39 -0.14
N SER A 277 22.49 -14.13 0.86
CA SER A 277 23.20 -15.37 0.59
C SER A 277 22.27 -16.52 0.15
N PRO A 278 22.76 -17.46 -0.65
CA PRO A 278 21.97 -18.65 -1.03
C PRO A 278 21.41 -19.42 0.17
N GLU A 279 22.17 -19.51 1.23
CA GLU A 279 21.80 -20.19 2.47
C GLU A 279 20.66 -19.45 3.19
N GLU A 280 20.70 -18.13 3.23
CA GLU A 280 19.67 -17.27 3.83
C GLU A 280 18.35 -17.41 3.06
N ILE A 281 18.40 -17.32 1.72
CA ILE A 281 17.21 -17.43 0.87
C ILE A 281 16.58 -18.82 1.02
N ARG A 282 17.38 -19.90 0.92
CA ARG A 282 16.88 -21.27 1.09
C ARG A 282 16.29 -21.52 2.48
N ALA A 283 16.97 -21.06 3.54
CA ALA A 283 16.49 -21.21 4.91
C ALA A 283 15.16 -20.48 5.15
N TYR A 284 14.98 -19.31 4.51
CA TYR A 284 13.71 -18.58 4.54
C TYR A 284 12.62 -19.38 3.80
N ALA A 285 12.90 -19.78 2.57
CA ALA A 285 11.97 -20.56 1.75
C ALA A 285 11.58 -21.89 2.43
N ASP A 286 12.55 -22.63 2.99
CA ASP A 286 12.28 -23.89 3.71
C ASP A 286 11.32 -23.69 4.90
N ARG A 287 11.40 -22.56 5.63
CA ARG A 287 10.44 -22.25 6.71
C ARG A 287 9.03 -22.02 6.16
N VAL A 288 8.89 -21.19 5.12
CA VAL A 288 7.59 -20.94 4.49
C VAL A 288 6.97 -22.23 3.96
N LEU A 289 7.76 -23.07 3.28
CA LEU A 289 7.32 -24.36 2.76
C LEU A 289 6.86 -25.31 3.87
N ALA A 290 7.62 -25.38 4.96
CA ALA A 290 7.30 -26.24 6.10
C ALA A 290 6.01 -25.81 6.82
N ASP A 291 5.78 -24.51 6.95
CA ASP A 291 4.64 -23.96 7.69
C ASP A 291 3.35 -23.94 6.85
N CYS A 292 3.42 -23.66 5.56
CA CYS A 292 2.25 -23.40 4.71
C CYS A 292 1.85 -24.58 3.82
N CYS A 293 2.81 -25.27 3.19
CA CYS A 293 2.49 -26.32 2.21
C CYS A 293 1.69 -27.50 2.77
N PRO A 294 1.92 -27.97 4.01
CA PRO A 294 1.16 -29.11 4.58
C PRO A 294 -0.33 -28.80 4.79
N LEU A 295 -0.72 -27.53 4.82
CA LEU A 295 -2.10 -27.10 5.02
C LEU A 295 -2.92 -27.05 3.71
N GLY A 296 -2.26 -27.20 2.55
CA GLY A 296 -2.90 -27.17 1.23
C GLY A 296 -3.32 -25.77 0.75
N HIS A 297 -3.83 -25.72 -0.48
CA HIS A 297 -4.33 -24.47 -1.12
C HIS A 297 -3.34 -23.29 -1.03
N PHE A 298 -2.05 -23.61 -1.23
CA PHE A 298 -0.95 -22.66 -1.15
C PHE A 298 0.02 -22.84 -2.33
N ILE A 299 0.45 -21.74 -2.91
CA ILE A 299 1.50 -21.68 -3.94
C ILE A 299 2.63 -20.80 -3.38
N PRO A 300 3.79 -21.38 -3.05
CA PRO A 300 4.94 -20.61 -2.59
C PRO A 300 5.43 -19.70 -3.73
N SER A 301 5.51 -18.40 -3.48
CA SER A 301 5.88 -17.40 -4.47
C SER A 301 6.42 -16.14 -3.81
N ILE A 302 7.17 -15.36 -4.58
CA ILE A 302 7.42 -13.96 -4.22
C ILE A 302 6.09 -13.23 -4.03
N THR A 303 6.07 -12.24 -3.15
CA THR A 303 4.85 -11.51 -2.81
C THR A 303 4.62 -10.29 -3.69
N TYR A 304 5.65 -9.74 -4.32
CA TYR A 304 5.61 -8.54 -5.14
C TYR A 304 6.18 -8.82 -6.53
N GLY A 305 5.72 -8.03 -7.50
CA GLY A 305 6.19 -8.13 -8.88
C GLY A 305 5.79 -9.42 -9.59
N LEU A 306 6.34 -9.57 -10.77
CA LEU A 306 6.20 -10.74 -11.65
C LEU A 306 7.54 -11.46 -11.75
N PRO A 307 7.59 -12.67 -12.36
CA PRO A 307 8.85 -13.36 -12.59
C PRO A 307 9.90 -12.46 -13.26
N GLY A 308 11.08 -12.40 -12.67
CA GLY A 308 12.17 -11.51 -13.09
C GLY A 308 12.11 -10.08 -12.51
N ALA A 309 11.15 -9.76 -11.63
CA ALA A 309 11.10 -8.48 -10.92
C ALA A 309 12.08 -8.41 -9.75
N VAL A 310 12.50 -9.57 -9.22
CA VAL A 310 13.47 -9.73 -8.14
C VAL A 310 14.88 -9.96 -8.67
N TYR A 311 15.88 -9.91 -7.79
CA TYR A 311 17.25 -10.33 -8.17
C TYR A 311 17.23 -11.77 -8.68
N PRO A 312 17.84 -12.09 -9.85
CA PRO A 312 17.72 -13.40 -10.49
C PRO A 312 18.11 -14.58 -9.60
N HIS A 313 19.14 -14.43 -8.77
CA HIS A 313 19.57 -15.48 -7.84
C HIS A 313 18.52 -15.77 -6.74
N VAL A 314 17.66 -14.82 -6.40
CA VAL A 314 16.60 -15.02 -5.39
C VAL A 314 15.55 -15.98 -5.92
N ASP A 315 15.07 -15.78 -7.15
CA ASP A 315 14.15 -16.69 -7.82
C ASP A 315 14.71 -18.10 -7.93
N GLU A 316 15.98 -18.24 -8.35
CA GLU A 316 16.66 -19.52 -8.52
C GLU A 316 16.69 -20.32 -7.19
N TYR A 317 17.08 -19.70 -6.08
CA TYR A 317 17.20 -20.38 -4.79
C TYR A 317 15.84 -20.67 -4.14
N ILE A 318 14.81 -19.85 -4.40
CA ILE A 318 13.43 -20.18 -4.00
C ILE A 318 12.97 -21.44 -4.75
N ASP A 319 13.16 -21.51 -6.06
CA ASP A 319 12.77 -22.66 -6.87
C ASP A 319 13.53 -23.94 -6.47
N GLU A 320 14.84 -23.83 -6.18
CA GLU A 320 15.64 -24.95 -5.65
C GLU A 320 15.09 -25.45 -4.30
N ALA A 321 14.67 -24.57 -3.41
CA ALA A 321 14.08 -24.95 -2.12
C ALA A 321 12.72 -25.67 -2.32
N ILE A 322 11.89 -25.21 -3.26
CA ILE A 322 10.63 -25.86 -3.62
C ILE A 322 10.89 -27.26 -4.19
N ASP A 323 11.88 -27.42 -5.06
CA ASP A 323 12.27 -28.73 -5.60
C ASP A 323 12.78 -29.68 -4.53
N ALA A 324 13.61 -29.19 -3.62
CA ALA A 324 14.09 -29.97 -2.48
C ALA A 324 12.96 -30.40 -1.56
N TYR A 325 11.96 -29.53 -1.34
CA TYR A 325 10.75 -29.85 -0.62
C TYR A 325 9.95 -30.95 -1.31
N ASN A 326 9.71 -30.84 -2.62
CA ASN A 326 9.00 -31.84 -3.43
C ASN A 326 9.70 -33.19 -3.41
N ALA A 327 11.02 -33.23 -3.48
CA ALA A 327 11.79 -34.47 -3.40
C ALA A 327 11.61 -35.18 -2.04
N ARG A 328 11.43 -34.43 -0.96
CA ARG A 328 11.20 -34.94 0.40
C ARG A 328 9.78 -35.45 0.65
N LEU A 329 8.78 -35.01 -0.13
CA LEU A 329 7.38 -35.45 0.01
C LEU A 329 7.22 -36.97 -0.21
N HIS A 330 8.12 -37.61 -0.95
CA HIS A 330 8.11 -39.04 -1.24
C HIS A 330 8.92 -39.88 -0.21
N LEU A 331 9.52 -39.23 0.80
CA LEU A 331 10.22 -39.92 1.89
C LEU A 331 9.26 -40.11 3.08
N PRO A 332 9.44 -41.21 3.88
CA PRO A 332 8.66 -41.39 5.10
C PRO A 332 8.79 -40.16 6.02
N ARG A 333 7.66 -39.61 6.48
CA ARG A 333 7.64 -38.47 7.40
C ARG A 333 8.29 -38.88 8.71
N PHE A 334 9.38 -38.23 9.08
CA PHE A 334 9.84 -38.22 10.47
C PHE A 334 9.01 -37.15 11.21
N ASP A 335 8.37 -37.56 12.32
CA ASP A 335 7.65 -36.63 13.20
C ASP A 335 8.65 -35.62 13.77
N VAL A 336 8.60 -34.40 13.26
CA VAL A 336 9.26 -33.25 13.87
C VAL A 336 8.28 -32.69 14.90
N PRO A 337 8.65 -32.64 16.21
CA PRO A 337 7.76 -32.08 17.22
C PRO A 337 7.47 -30.61 16.88
N PRO A 338 6.22 -30.15 17.06
CA PRO A 338 5.85 -28.76 16.79
C PRO A 338 6.62 -27.82 17.71
N VAL A 339 7.24 -26.81 17.13
CA VAL A 339 7.85 -25.71 17.88
C VAL A 339 6.73 -25.01 18.68
N PRO A 340 6.90 -24.78 20.00
CA PRO A 340 5.87 -24.13 20.81
C PRO A 340 5.58 -22.72 20.25
N ARG A 341 4.37 -22.49 19.80
CA ARG A 341 3.90 -21.18 19.36
C ARG A 341 3.62 -20.29 20.56
N ARG A 342 4.09 -19.03 20.52
CA ARG A 342 3.49 -17.97 21.32
C ARG A 342 2.05 -17.82 20.81
N VAL A 343 1.09 -18.14 21.66
CA VAL A 343 -0.30 -17.80 21.44
C VAL A 343 -0.40 -16.29 21.58
N LEU A 344 -0.56 -15.60 20.48
CA LEU A 344 -1.09 -14.23 20.51
C LEU A 344 -2.56 -14.42 20.87
N GLU A 345 -2.91 -14.14 22.13
CA GLU A 345 -4.29 -14.04 22.56
C GLU A 345 -4.97 -13.00 21.69
N GLY A 346 -6.00 -13.44 20.95
CA GLY A 346 -6.78 -12.59 20.09
C GLY A 346 -7.38 -11.45 20.89
N THR A 347 -7.09 -10.25 20.49
CA THR A 347 -7.95 -9.11 20.78
C THR A 347 -9.24 -9.32 20.01
N ALA A 348 -10.21 -9.96 20.71
CA ALA A 348 -11.61 -9.94 20.30
C ALA A 348 -12.01 -8.47 20.08
N GLY A 349 -12.65 -8.20 18.94
CA GLY A 349 -13.11 -6.88 18.58
C GLY A 349 -13.85 -6.21 19.73
N GLY A 350 -13.24 -5.17 20.28
CA GLY A 350 -13.91 -4.24 21.15
C GLY A 350 -14.98 -3.52 20.35
N ALA A 351 -16.23 -3.78 20.67
CA ALA A 351 -17.34 -2.95 20.25
C ALA A 351 -16.98 -1.50 20.53
N ALA A 352 -17.17 -0.63 19.55
CA ALA A 352 -17.08 0.79 19.73
C ALA A 352 -17.95 1.17 20.93
N ALA A 353 -17.32 1.54 22.04
CA ALA A 353 -18.02 2.16 23.12
C ALA A 353 -18.49 3.53 22.61
N GLU A 354 -19.77 3.66 22.38
CA GLU A 354 -20.41 4.98 22.36
C GLU A 354 -20.18 5.62 23.73
N GLY A 355 -19.08 6.38 23.82
CA GLY A 355 -18.82 7.22 24.97
C GLY A 355 -19.90 8.27 25.04
N THR A 356 -20.84 8.08 25.95
CA THR A 356 -21.73 9.16 26.39
C THR A 356 -20.83 10.28 26.91
N ALA A 357 -20.83 11.39 26.18
CA ALA A 357 -20.16 12.61 26.59
C ALA A 357 -20.74 13.02 27.95
N ASP A 358 -19.89 12.97 28.96
CA ASP A 358 -20.24 13.45 30.28
C ASP A 358 -20.39 14.99 30.24
N ALA A 359 -21.48 15.52 30.79
CA ALA A 359 -21.87 16.91 30.73
C ALA A 359 -21.01 17.82 31.64
N GLY A 360 -19.70 17.64 31.66
CA GLY A 360 -18.70 18.37 32.44
C GLY A 360 -17.36 18.58 31.74
N GLU A 361 -17.18 18.08 30.54
CA GLU A 361 -15.94 18.30 29.80
C GLU A 361 -15.85 19.73 29.22
N GLY A 362 -14.78 20.45 29.56
CA GLY A 362 -14.52 21.81 29.06
C GLY A 362 -14.40 21.84 27.53
N VAL A 363 -14.53 23.05 26.93
CA VAL A 363 -14.48 23.27 25.47
C VAL A 363 -13.26 22.65 24.80
N LEU A 364 -12.13 22.53 25.52
CA LEU A 364 -10.90 21.90 24.99
C LEU A 364 -11.03 20.39 24.79
N ALA A 365 -11.74 19.68 25.68
CA ALA A 365 -11.97 18.25 25.51
C ALA A 365 -12.96 17.98 24.36
N GLN A 366 -13.97 18.82 24.20
CA GLN A 366 -14.89 18.78 23.05
C GLN A 366 -14.15 19.07 21.74
N LEU A 367 -13.20 20.00 21.76
CA LEU A 367 -12.35 20.34 20.63
C LEU A 367 -11.47 19.16 20.22
N ALA A 368 -10.80 18.51 21.18
CA ALA A 368 -10.02 17.29 20.93
C ALA A 368 -10.87 16.19 20.32
N ALA A 369 -12.04 15.91 20.88
CA ALA A 369 -12.97 14.91 20.36
C ALA A 369 -13.52 15.24 18.96
N ALA A 370 -13.76 16.51 18.66
CA ALA A 370 -14.21 16.95 17.35
C ALA A 370 -13.09 16.81 16.29
N LEU A 371 -11.85 17.09 16.69
CA LEU A 371 -10.66 16.93 15.84
C LEU A 371 -10.45 15.45 15.49
N GLN A 372 -10.45 14.55 16.48
CA GLN A 372 -10.32 13.10 16.28
C GLN A 372 -11.37 12.51 15.33
N ARG A 373 -12.56 13.11 15.29
CA ARG A 373 -13.65 12.72 14.39
C ARG A 373 -13.60 13.41 13.03
N GLY A 374 -12.59 14.22 12.75
CA GLY A 374 -12.46 14.94 11.49
C GLY A 374 -13.54 16.02 11.25
N GLN A 375 -14.22 16.51 12.30
CA GLN A 375 -15.36 17.42 12.20
C GLN A 375 -14.91 18.88 12.02
N ARG A 376 -14.32 19.21 10.87
CA ARG A 376 -13.69 20.50 10.58
C ARG A 376 -14.54 21.71 11.00
N LYS A 377 -15.83 21.77 10.60
CA LYS A 377 -16.72 22.89 10.94
C LYS A 377 -16.88 23.03 12.45
N LYS A 378 -17.03 21.92 13.16
CA LYS A 378 -17.18 21.92 14.61
C LYS A 378 -15.89 22.32 15.32
N VAL A 379 -14.74 21.87 14.83
CA VAL A 379 -13.41 22.27 15.33
C VAL A 379 -13.26 23.80 15.25
N LEU A 380 -13.54 24.42 14.10
CA LEU A 380 -13.46 25.86 13.94
C LEU A 380 -14.44 26.62 14.88
N THR A 381 -15.68 26.13 14.99
CA THR A 381 -16.65 26.70 15.92
C THR A 381 -16.17 26.64 17.37
N LEU A 382 -15.64 25.46 17.80
CA LEU A 382 -15.15 25.30 19.18
C LEU A 382 -13.87 26.11 19.43
N CYS A 383 -13.02 26.35 18.44
CA CYS A 383 -11.88 27.28 18.56
C CYS A 383 -12.37 28.70 18.83
N GLN A 384 -13.40 29.16 18.10
CA GLN A 384 -13.99 30.49 18.30
C GLN A 384 -14.69 30.62 19.66
N GLU A 385 -15.42 29.60 20.11
CA GLU A 385 -16.03 29.53 21.43
C GLU A 385 -14.97 29.58 22.55
N ALA A 386 -13.87 28.85 22.40
CA ALA A 386 -12.76 28.83 23.35
C ALA A 386 -12.10 30.23 23.47
N LEU A 387 -11.88 30.91 22.33
CA LEU A 387 -11.38 32.27 22.30
C LEU A 387 -12.37 33.25 22.99
N ALA A 388 -13.68 33.11 22.74
CA ALA A 388 -14.72 33.93 23.39
C ALA A 388 -14.81 33.69 24.91
N GLN A 389 -14.43 32.52 25.40
CA GLN A 389 -14.31 32.20 26.83
C GLN A 389 -13.03 32.75 27.46
N GLY A 390 -12.15 33.40 26.67
CA GLY A 390 -10.93 34.04 27.15
C GLY A 390 -9.71 33.12 27.17
N LEU A 391 -9.80 31.90 26.58
CA LEU A 391 -8.64 31.02 26.40
C LEU A 391 -7.70 31.63 25.36
N THR A 392 -6.41 31.55 25.62
CA THR A 392 -5.39 31.98 24.68
C THR A 392 -5.27 30.99 23.49
N PRO A 393 -4.87 31.48 22.31
CA PRO A 393 -4.60 30.57 21.17
C PRO A 393 -3.66 29.43 21.51
N GLN A 394 -2.68 29.66 22.40
CA GLN A 394 -1.74 28.65 22.85
C GLN A 394 -2.39 27.54 23.71
N GLU A 395 -3.31 27.95 24.63
CA GLU A 395 -4.07 26.98 25.43
C GLU A 395 -5.00 26.12 24.56
N ILE A 396 -5.62 26.74 23.54
CA ILE A 396 -6.48 26.03 22.56
C ILE A 396 -5.63 25.04 21.75
N LEU A 397 -4.45 25.47 21.27
CA LEU A 397 -3.53 24.62 20.53
C LEU A 397 -3.09 23.42 21.38
N SER A 398 -2.48 23.68 22.54
CA SER A 398 -1.87 22.61 23.36
C SER A 398 -2.91 21.72 24.06
N GLY A 399 -3.93 22.34 24.68
CA GLY A 399 -4.93 21.64 25.50
C GLY A 399 -6.06 20.98 24.72
N GLY A 400 -6.32 21.44 23.51
CA GLY A 400 -7.38 20.92 22.63
C GLY A 400 -6.85 20.17 21.42
N LEU A 401 -6.19 20.90 20.52
CA LEU A 401 -5.81 20.36 19.21
C LEU A 401 -4.67 19.35 19.28
N VAL A 402 -3.53 19.68 19.91
CA VAL A 402 -2.38 18.78 20.06
C VAL A 402 -2.77 17.55 20.86
N ARG A 403 -3.43 17.73 22.00
CA ARG A 403 -3.94 16.60 22.79
C ARG A 403 -4.84 15.65 21.98
N GLY A 404 -5.67 16.21 21.09
CA GLY A 404 -6.51 15.41 20.19
C GLY A 404 -5.71 14.61 19.19
N MET A 405 -4.63 15.20 18.62
CA MET A 405 -3.71 14.50 17.70
C MET A 405 -2.89 13.42 18.40
N ASP A 406 -2.37 13.70 19.62
CA ASP A 406 -1.59 12.73 20.39
C ASP A 406 -2.41 11.46 20.67
N GLN A 407 -3.66 11.63 21.15
CA GLN A 407 -4.56 10.51 21.39
C GLN A 407 -4.88 9.73 20.10
N LEU A 408 -5.07 10.45 18.98
CA LEU A 408 -5.32 9.82 17.68
C LEU A 408 -4.09 9.05 17.20
N GLY A 409 -2.87 9.54 17.45
CA GLY A 409 -1.61 8.84 17.17
C GLY A 409 -1.48 7.53 17.96
N GLU A 410 -1.84 7.54 19.27
CA GLU A 410 -1.91 6.31 20.08
C GLU A 410 -2.94 5.32 19.53
N ASP A 411 -4.10 5.82 19.08
CA ASP A 411 -5.15 4.99 18.51
C ASP A 411 -4.74 4.40 17.15
N PHE A 412 -3.99 5.15 16.35
CA PHE A 412 -3.43 4.68 15.09
C PHE A 412 -2.38 3.58 15.32
N SER A 413 -1.43 3.79 16.22
CA SER A 413 -0.41 2.80 16.60
C SER A 413 -1.03 1.51 17.15
N ALA A 414 -2.19 1.61 17.79
CA ALA A 414 -2.96 0.47 18.30
C ALA A 414 -3.94 -0.13 17.27
N SER A 415 -3.87 0.30 16.00
CA SER A 415 -4.76 -0.12 14.90
C SER A 415 -6.27 0.08 15.20
N ARG A 416 -6.61 1.08 16.04
CA ARG A 416 -8.01 1.46 16.32
C ARG A 416 -8.55 2.50 15.36
N VAL A 417 -7.68 3.28 14.72
CA VAL A 417 -7.99 4.21 13.62
C VAL A 417 -7.09 3.92 12.44
N PHE A 418 -7.46 4.40 11.27
CA PHE A 418 -6.79 4.15 10.00
C PHE A 418 -6.33 5.45 9.35
N VAL A 419 -5.62 5.36 8.23
CA VAL A 419 -5.04 6.52 7.54
C VAL A 419 -6.08 7.62 7.24
N PRO A 420 -7.32 7.33 6.78
CA PRO A 420 -8.28 8.38 6.50
C PRO A 420 -8.61 9.25 7.72
N GLU A 421 -8.80 8.65 8.90
CA GLU A 421 -9.12 9.41 10.12
C GLU A 421 -7.95 10.32 10.53
N MET A 422 -6.71 9.85 10.38
CA MET A 422 -5.51 10.67 10.61
C MET A 422 -5.47 11.88 9.67
N LEU A 423 -5.71 11.67 8.38
CA LEU A 423 -5.73 12.73 7.36
C LEU A 423 -6.84 13.76 7.63
N MET A 424 -8.03 13.28 7.99
CA MET A 424 -9.16 14.17 8.34
C MET A 424 -8.87 15.04 9.57
N ALA A 425 -8.29 14.45 10.62
CA ALA A 425 -7.90 15.20 11.82
C ALA A 425 -6.81 16.22 11.51
N ALA A 426 -5.83 15.86 10.68
CA ALA A 426 -4.76 16.77 10.27
C ALA A 426 -5.28 17.96 9.45
N ARG A 427 -6.23 17.75 8.53
CA ARG A 427 -6.92 18.83 7.82
C ARG A 427 -7.69 19.75 8.78
N CYS A 428 -8.32 19.18 9.82
CA CYS A 428 -8.96 19.97 10.89
C CYS A 428 -7.93 20.82 11.65
N MET A 429 -6.79 20.24 11.99
CA MET A 429 -5.68 20.90 12.67
C MET A 429 -5.14 22.06 11.85
N GLN A 430 -4.85 21.85 10.56
CA GLN A 430 -4.37 22.88 9.65
C GLN A 430 -5.36 24.03 9.52
N ALA A 431 -6.67 23.73 9.40
CA ALA A 431 -7.71 24.76 9.35
C ALA A 431 -7.78 25.59 10.65
N ALA A 432 -7.71 24.93 11.82
CA ALA A 432 -7.70 25.61 13.11
C ALA A 432 -6.43 26.47 13.29
N LEU A 433 -5.26 25.94 12.90
CA LEU A 433 -4.00 26.70 12.92
C LEU A 433 -4.05 27.94 12.02
N ALA A 434 -4.69 27.88 10.86
CA ALA A 434 -4.86 29.02 9.97
C ALA A 434 -5.64 30.18 10.65
N GLU A 435 -6.63 29.86 11.50
CA GLU A 435 -7.36 30.84 12.30
C GLU A 435 -6.59 31.34 13.55
N LEU A 436 -5.86 30.44 14.22
CA LEU A 436 -5.14 30.76 15.46
C LEU A 436 -3.80 31.49 15.24
N LYS A 437 -3.04 31.13 14.17
CA LYS A 437 -1.73 31.73 13.85
C LYS A 437 -1.71 33.26 13.85
N PRO A 438 -2.65 33.99 13.21
CA PRO A 438 -2.67 35.44 13.24
C PRO A 438 -2.82 36.01 14.64
N LEU A 439 -3.52 35.31 15.53
CA LEU A 439 -3.77 35.70 16.91
C LEU A 439 -2.57 35.43 17.83
N MET A 440 -1.69 34.49 17.43
CA MET A 440 -0.45 34.16 18.13
C MET A 440 0.70 35.12 17.81
N ALA A 441 0.64 35.82 16.68
CA ALA A 441 1.71 36.71 16.21
C ALA A 441 1.97 37.94 17.12
N GLY A 442 1.15 38.18 18.14
CA GLY A 442 1.33 39.23 19.15
C GLY A 442 1.91 38.74 20.49
N GLY A 443 2.11 37.44 20.67
CA GLY A 443 2.65 36.87 21.90
C GLY A 443 3.90 36.03 21.61
N SER A 444 4.90 36.07 22.48
CA SER A 444 6.13 35.31 22.45
C SER A 444 5.88 33.80 22.73
N GLY A 445 5.04 33.14 21.90
CA GLY A 445 4.87 31.70 21.93
C GLY A 445 6.15 31.04 21.36
N GLU A 446 6.85 30.27 22.17
CA GLU A 446 7.97 29.46 21.71
C GLU A 446 7.49 28.56 20.56
N LYS A 447 8.02 28.81 19.35
CA LYS A 447 7.92 27.83 18.27
C LYS A 447 8.61 26.56 18.76
N LEU A 448 7.91 25.41 18.72
CA LEU A 448 8.48 24.13 19.16
C LEU A 448 9.71 23.72 18.35
N GLY A 449 9.91 24.33 17.18
CA GLY A 449 11.07 24.14 16.33
C GLY A 449 10.72 24.12 14.86
N ARG A 450 11.74 23.91 14.04
CA ARG A 450 11.59 23.70 12.59
C ARG A 450 12.27 22.41 12.19
N ALA A 451 11.62 21.63 11.32
CA ALA A 451 12.11 20.41 10.71
C ALA A 451 12.16 20.56 9.19
N CYS A 452 13.08 19.86 8.53
CA CYS A 452 12.94 19.54 7.12
C CYS A 452 12.68 18.05 6.95
N ILE A 453 11.82 17.70 6.02
CA ILE A 453 11.43 16.32 5.73
C ILE A 453 11.48 16.05 4.23
N GLY A 454 11.92 14.87 3.83
CA GLY A 454 11.97 14.46 2.43
C GLY A 454 12.09 12.95 2.29
N THR A 455 11.77 12.45 1.11
CA THR A 455 12.12 11.09 0.71
C THR A 455 13.47 11.11 0.02
N VAL A 456 14.37 10.22 0.43
CA VAL A 456 15.76 10.20 -0.02
C VAL A 456 15.91 9.99 -1.52
N ARG A 457 17.06 10.33 -2.08
CA ARG A 457 17.40 10.22 -3.50
C ARG A 457 17.15 8.81 -4.02
N GLY A 458 16.56 8.73 -5.23
CA GLY A 458 16.19 7.48 -5.88
C GLY A 458 14.87 6.88 -5.40
N ASP A 459 14.21 7.51 -4.44
CA ASP A 459 12.93 7.04 -3.89
C ASP A 459 11.82 8.08 -4.13
N MET A 460 10.70 7.63 -4.69
CA MET A 460 9.57 8.48 -5.08
C MET A 460 8.34 8.30 -4.16
N HIS A 461 8.45 7.46 -3.13
CA HIS A 461 7.34 7.19 -2.23
C HIS A 461 7.17 8.34 -1.23
N ASP A 462 5.98 8.93 -1.18
CA ASP A 462 5.69 10.10 -0.36
C ASP A 462 4.64 9.89 0.74
N ILE A 463 3.87 8.80 0.68
CA ILE A 463 2.74 8.55 1.60
C ILE A 463 3.19 8.56 3.06
N GLY A 464 4.19 7.76 3.41
CA GLY A 464 4.71 7.70 4.77
C GLY A 464 5.33 9.03 5.22
N LYS A 465 6.09 9.66 4.33
CA LYS A 465 6.69 10.98 4.55
C LYS A 465 5.62 12.04 4.85
N ASN A 466 4.56 12.07 4.04
CA ASN A 466 3.48 13.04 4.19
C ASN A 466 2.72 12.83 5.50
N LEU A 467 2.51 11.58 5.92
CA LEU A 467 1.89 11.28 7.21
C LEU A 467 2.73 11.80 8.38
N VAL A 468 4.04 11.54 8.37
CA VAL A 468 4.98 12.05 9.41
C VAL A 468 5.00 13.58 9.41
N LYS A 469 5.05 14.22 8.22
CA LYS A 469 4.95 15.68 8.08
C LYS A 469 3.71 16.23 8.78
N ILE A 470 2.55 15.66 8.48
CA ILE A 470 1.26 16.04 9.04
C ILE A 470 1.26 15.92 10.58
N MET A 471 1.82 14.84 11.11
CA MET A 471 1.94 14.64 12.56
C MET A 471 2.88 15.67 13.21
N MET A 472 4.01 15.99 12.57
CA MET A 472 4.92 17.04 13.04
C MET A 472 4.27 18.42 13.02
N GLU A 473 3.58 18.78 11.93
CA GLU A 473 2.82 20.05 11.82
C GLU A 473 1.69 20.10 12.86
N GLY A 474 0.99 18.98 13.05
CA GLY A 474 -0.03 18.80 14.08
C GLY A 474 0.49 18.98 15.50
N SER A 475 1.74 18.62 15.75
CA SER A 475 2.44 18.84 17.04
C SER A 475 3.01 20.26 17.20
N GLY A 476 2.79 21.16 16.23
CA GLY A 476 3.25 22.56 16.30
C GLY A 476 4.69 22.79 15.82
N ILE A 477 5.28 21.82 15.12
CA ILE A 477 6.59 21.95 14.46
C ILE A 477 6.36 22.58 13.08
N GLU A 478 7.18 23.57 12.72
CA GLU A 478 7.19 24.11 11.35
C GLU A 478 7.96 23.17 10.44
N VAL A 479 7.33 22.61 9.40
CA VAL A 479 7.94 21.63 8.51
C VAL A 479 8.24 22.23 7.15
N VAL A 480 9.48 22.08 6.69
CA VAL A 480 9.93 22.35 5.33
C VAL A 480 9.92 21.04 4.55
N ASP A 481 8.95 20.86 3.68
CA ASP A 481 8.84 19.68 2.85
C ASP A 481 9.76 19.79 1.63
N LEU A 482 10.70 18.87 1.51
CA LEU A 482 11.66 18.81 0.42
C LEU A 482 11.14 17.99 -0.78
N GLY A 483 9.99 17.31 -0.60
CA GLY A 483 9.43 16.42 -1.62
C GLY A 483 10.07 15.03 -1.61
N VAL A 484 10.22 14.47 -2.81
CA VAL A 484 10.80 13.14 -3.06
C VAL A 484 12.10 13.26 -3.87
N ASP A 485 12.86 12.18 -3.97
CA ASP A 485 14.14 12.13 -4.68
C ASP A 485 15.15 13.20 -4.18
N VAL A 486 15.22 13.38 -2.87
CA VAL A 486 15.98 14.45 -2.23
C VAL A 486 17.41 13.98 -1.94
N SER A 487 18.40 14.70 -2.45
CA SER A 487 19.81 14.37 -2.21
C SER A 487 20.23 14.66 -0.76
N PRO A 488 21.25 13.96 -0.23
CA PRO A 488 21.84 14.25 1.09
C PRO A 488 22.26 15.71 1.26
N GLU A 489 22.77 16.33 0.18
CA GLU A 489 23.17 17.74 0.15
C GLU A 489 21.98 18.65 0.40
N GLN A 490 20.84 18.41 -0.25
CA GLN A 490 19.63 19.21 -0.09
C GLN A 490 19.07 19.14 1.33
N PHE A 491 19.08 17.98 1.98
CA PHE A 491 18.68 17.86 3.39
C PHE A 491 19.55 18.71 4.30
N VAL A 492 20.87 18.59 4.18
CA VAL A 492 21.83 19.28 5.05
C VAL A 492 21.87 20.78 4.77
N GLU A 493 21.82 21.19 3.51
CA GLU A 493 21.80 22.61 3.11
C GLU A 493 20.50 23.29 3.57
N THR A 494 19.35 22.65 3.36
CA THR A 494 18.08 23.19 3.86
C THR A 494 18.05 23.30 5.37
N ALA A 495 18.59 22.31 6.09
CA ALA A 495 18.67 22.37 7.55
C ALA A 495 19.51 23.55 8.03
N LEU A 496 20.60 23.87 7.33
CA LEU A 496 21.44 25.04 7.60
C LEU A 496 20.72 26.36 7.26
N GLU A 497 20.21 26.49 6.03
CA GLU A 497 19.61 27.71 5.52
C GLU A 497 18.31 28.08 6.26
N GLN A 498 17.48 27.08 6.56
CA GLN A 498 16.20 27.27 7.23
C GLN A 498 16.29 27.15 8.76
N ASN A 499 17.50 26.92 9.30
CA ASN A 499 17.74 26.70 10.72
C ASN A 499 16.83 25.61 11.32
N CYS A 500 16.77 24.44 10.66
CA CYS A 500 15.99 23.31 11.15
C CYS A 500 16.74 22.60 12.28
N GLY A 501 16.01 22.24 13.35
CA GLY A 501 16.53 21.43 14.44
C GLY A 501 16.37 19.92 14.21
N VAL A 502 15.56 19.55 13.20
CA VAL A 502 15.29 18.15 12.81
C VAL A 502 15.45 17.99 11.31
N ILE A 503 16.11 16.90 10.90
CA ILE A 503 16.14 16.38 9.54
C ILE A 503 15.41 15.04 9.57
N ALA A 504 14.31 14.89 8.83
CA ALA A 504 13.54 13.66 8.75
C ALA A 504 13.68 13.05 7.36
N CYS A 505 14.20 11.82 7.29
CA CYS A 505 14.45 11.09 6.05
C CYS A 505 13.49 9.90 5.94
N SER A 506 12.80 9.79 4.82
CA SER A 506 11.93 8.65 4.48
C SER A 506 12.54 7.81 3.37
N SER A 507 12.43 6.49 3.45
CA SER A 507 12.79 5.56 2.38
C SER A 507 11.90 4.32 2.42
N LEU A 508 11.38 3.91 1.27
CA LEU A 508 10.57 2.70 1.13
C LEU A 508 11.35 1.55 0.46
N LEU A 509 12.47 1.84 -0.19
CA LEU A 509 13.28 0.87 -0.91
C LEU A 509 14.55 0.52 -0.14
N THR A 510 14.89 -0.77 -0.07
CA THR A 510 16.16 -1.23 0.53
C THR A 510 17.39 -0.68 -0.21
N THR A 511 17.24 -0.40 -1.51
CA THR A 511 18.29 0.17 -2.35
C THR A 511 18.60 1.63 -2.05
N THR A 512 17.62 2.38 -1.53
CA THR A 512 17.73 3.83 -1.27
C THR A 512 18.02 4.17 0.20
N MET A 513 17.86 3.22 1.13
CA MET A 513 18.12 3.46 2.55
C MET A 513 19.56 3.89 2.85
N GLN A 514 20.54 3.56 2.00
CA GLN A 514 21.94 4.00 2.17
C GLN A 514 22.09 5.52 2.05
N GLU A 515 21.23 6.21 1.34
CA GLU A 515 21.22 7.66 1.24
C GLU A 515 21.02 8.33 2.62
N MET A 516 20.31 7.67 3.56
CA MET A 516 20.17 8.15 4.93
C MET A 516 21.51 8.16 5.68
N ARG A 517 22.37 7.18 5.44
CA ARG A 517 23.74 7.15 5.97
C ARG A 517 24.56 8.32 5.44
N ASP A 518 24.39 8.64 4.16
CA ASP A 518 25.08 9.78 3.55
C ASP A 518 24.59 11.12 4.11
N VAL A 519 23.31 11.26 4.47
CA VAL A 519 22.78 12.43 5.19
C VAL A 519 23.47 12.59 6.55
N VAL A 520 23.58 11.51 7.33
CA VAL A 520 24.26 11.53 8.65
C VAL A 520 25.71 11.92 8.48
N ARG A 521 26.43 11.25 7.57
CA ARG A 521 27.85 11.53 7.27
C ARG A 521 28.06 12.98 6.85
N LEU A 522 27.22 13.49 5.94
CA LEU A 522 27.35 14.86 5.46
C LEU A 522 27.02 15.90 6.55
N ALA A 523 26.08 15.60 7.45
CA ALA A 523 25.81 16.45 8.61
C ALA A 523 27.02 16.52 9.57
N GLU A 524 27.78 15.43 9.71
CA GLU A 524 29.05 15.40 10.46
C GLU A 524 30.14 16.23 9.75
N GLU A 525 30.36 16.00 8.46
CA GLU A 525 31.34 16.71 7.63
C GLU A 525 31.09 18.23 7.62
N LYS A 526 29.84 18.66 7.58
CA LYS A 526 29.44 20.07 7.64
C LYS A 526 29.42 20.63 9.08
N GLY A 527 29.69 19.81 10.10
CA GLY A 527 29.77 20.20 11.49
C GLY A 527 28.43 20.58 12.14
N ILE A 528 27.32 20.15 11.57
CA ILE A 528 25.96 20.44 12.11
C ILE A 528 25.34 19.29 12.89
N ARG A 529 25.97 18.10 12.91
CA ARG A 529 25.41 16.89 13.54
C ARG A 529 24.99 17.12 15.00
N HIS A 530 25.72 17.94 15.74
CA HIS A 530 25.41 18.28 17.13
C HIS A 530 24.25 19.28 17.31
N ARG A 531 23.81 19.92 16.23
CA ARG A 531 22.72 20.92 16.22
C ARG A 531 21.39 20.36 15.73
N VAL A 532 21.43 19.23 15.03
CA VAL A 532 20.24 18.61 14.41
C VAL A 532 20.00 17.23 14.98
N LYS A 533 18.72 16.85 15.07
CA LYS A 533 18.28 15.49 15.27
C LYS A 533 17.92 14.89 13.93
N ILE A 534 18.44 13.68 13.63
CA ILE A 534 18.17 12.98 12.38
C ILE A 534 17.22 11.84 12.66
N PHE A 535 16.02 11.93 12.05
CA PHE A 535 14.95 10.94 12.12
C PHE A 535 14.98 10.13 10.83
N VAL A 536 14.86 8.81 10.93
CA VAL A 536 14.82 7.90 9.79
C VAL A 536 13.61 6.98 9.90
N GLY A 537 12.90 6.78 8.81
CA GLY A 537 11.68 5.95 8.79
C GLY A 537 11.35 5.41 7.40
N GLY A 538 10.43 4.46 7.39
CA GLY A 538 9.96 3.78 6.18
C GLY A 538 10.08 2.26 6.28
N ALA A 539 9.38 1.53 5.42
CA ALA A 539 9.18 0.09 5.54
C ALA A 539 10.47 -0.77 5.68
N PRO A 540 11.60 -0.50 4.99
CA PRO A 540 12.82 -1.29 5.15
C PRO A 540 13.68 -0.84 6.33
N ILE A 541 13.33 0.28 6.98
CA ILE A 541 14.13 0.84 8.06
C ILE A 541 13.84 0.09 9.36
N SER A 542 14.86 -0.06 10.18
CA SER A 542 14.77 -0.70 11.50
C SER A 542 15.54 0.09 12.54
N GLN A 543 15.24 -0.14 13.83
CA GLN A 543 16.02 0.44 14.92
C GLN A 543 17.50 0.08 14.79
N SER A 544 17.81 -1.16 14.39
CA SER A 544 19.21 -1.61 14.19
C SER A 544 19.92 -0.79 13.10
N PHE A 545 19.25 -0.48 12.01
CA PHE A 545 19.80 0.36 10.94
C PHE A 545 19.98 1.82 11.41
N CYS A 546 19.00 2.36 12.13
CA CYS A 546 19.10 3.69 12.74
C CYS A 546 20.34 3.81 13.63
N ASP A 547 20.55 2.84 14.52
CA ASP A 547 21.70 2.78 15.43
C ASP A 547 23.03 2.64 14.66
N GLU A 548 23.04 1.79 13.62
CA GLU A 548 24.22 1.54 12.78
C GLU A 548 24.71 2.80 12.06
N ILE A 549 23.78 3.57 11.48
CA ILE A 549 24.13 4.79 10.75
C ILE A 549 24.35 6.01 11.64
N GLY A 550 24.06 5.90 12.95
CA GLY A 550 24.20 6.99 13.91
C GLY A 550 23.11 8.05 13.82
N ALA A 551 21.92 7.70 13.34
CA ALA A 551 20.73 8.55 13.41
C ALA A 551 20.18 8.59 14.85
N ASP A 552 19.30 9.56 15.16
CA ASP A 552 18.82 9.78 16.53
C ASP A 552 17.51 9.06 16.84
N VAL A 553 16.64 8.92 15.86
CA VAL A 553 15.28 8.38 16.05
C VAL A 553 14.88 7.54 14.85
N TYR A 554 14.38 6.36 15.12
CA TYR A 554 13.66 5.52 14.17
C TYR A 554 12.15 5.74 14.32
N THR A 555 11.44 5.86 13.20
CA THR A 555 9.98 5.95 13.13
C THR A 555 9.46 4.85 12.20
N GLU A 556 8.51 4.06 12.67
CA GLU A 556 7.80 3.09 11.84
C GLU A 556 6.90 3.74 10.80
#